data_d11475d14faa07cf5317579570c1e964
#
_entry.id   d11475d14faa07cf5317579570c1e964
#
_cell.length_a   1.000
_cell.length_b   1.000
_cell.length_c   1.000
_cell.angle_alpha   90.00
_cell.angle_beta   90.00
_cell.angle_gamma   90.00
#
_symmetry.space_group_name_H-M   'P 1'
#
loop_
_entity.id
_entity.type
_entity.pdbx_description
1 polymer ?
#
loop_
_entity_poly.entity_id
_entity_poly.type
_entity_poly.pdbx_seq_one_letter_code
_entity_poly.pdbx_strand_id
1 'polypeptide(L)'
;MSFGGFNFIRFNPDDSVDVEPLTHHWVTIEKIDSSLLAFYTGITRPAAAILAEQKSNLEERKGARDALGRMVRLAETLRNDIVAGNVSSFGEILHESGMLKRELAAGVSSNFIDDLYDRGRAAGAVGGKILGAGGRRFSVICGAPGAPCGHYGGTSGVARGADVV
;
A
#
# COMPACT_ATOMS: atom_id res chain seq x y z
N MET A 1 -7.12 -2.29 18.56
CA MET A 1 -8.42 -1.72 18.16
C MET A 1 -8.38 -1.50 16.66
N SER A 2 -9.37 -1.96 15.87
CA SER A 2 -9.49 -1.67 14.44
C SER A 2 -10.65 -0.71 14.23
N PHE A 3 -10.43 0.32 13.44
CA PHE A 3 -11.47 1.25 13.02
C PHE A 3 -12.09 0.70 11.73
N GLY A 4 -13.42 0.62 11.68
CA GLY A 4 -14.13 0.24 10.46
C GLY A 4 -14.11 1.36 9.43
N GLY A 5 -14.28 1.01 8.15
CA GLY A 5 -14.34 1.98 7.04
C GLY A 5 -12.99 2.46 6.54
N PHE A 6 -13.02 3.50 5.73
CA PHE A 6 -11.84 4.12 5.13
C PHE A 6 -11.42 5.33 5.95
N ASN A 7 -10.22 5.29 6.53
CA ASN A 7 -9.76 6.29 7.48
C ASN A 7 -8.36 6.80 7.12
N PHE A 8 -8.13 8.08 7.32
CA PHE A 8 -6.80 8.64 7.43
C PHE A 8 -6.38 8.65 8.90
N ILE A 9 -5.28 7.98 9.23
CA ILE A 9 -4.80 7.83 10.61
C ILE A 9 -3.44 8.53 10.73
N ARG A 10 -3.35 9.46 11.67
CA ARG A 10 -2.11 10.16 11.99
C ARG A 10 -1.62 9.74 13.37
N PHE A 11 -0.38 9.30 13.44
CA PHE A 11 0.34 9.05 14.68
C PHE A 11 1.20 10.26 14.99
N ASN A 12 0.97 10.88 16.13
CA ASN A 12 1.64 12.12 16.52
C ASN A 12 2.86 11.84 17.42
N PRO A 13 3.83 12.78 17.52
CA PRO A 13 5.03 12.61 18.35
C PRO A 13 4.76 12.53 19.85
N ASP A 14 3.58 12.94 20.31
CA ASP A 14 3.11 12.88 21.70
C ASP A 14 2.33 11.61 22.01
N ASP A 15 2.47 10.57 21.15
CA ASP A 15 1.77 9.30 21.22
C ASP A 15 0.23 9.38 21.03
N SER A 16 -0.31 10.56 20.71
CA SER A 16 -1.71 10.69 20.33
C SER A 16 -1.96 10.17 18.92
N VAL A 17 -3.20 9.73 18.65
CA VAL A 17 -3.61 9.20 17.35
C VAL A 17 -4.88 9.91 16.90
N ASP A 18 -4.78 10.60 15.77
CA ASP A 18 -5.93 11.21 15.11
C ASP A 18 -6.49 10.24 14.05
N VAL A 19 -7.80 10.03 14.08
CA VAL A 19 -8.50 9.20 13.10
C VAL A 19 -9.54 10.06 12.40
N GLU A 20 -9.34 10.28 11.11
CA GLU A 20 -10.25 11.02 10.24
C GLU A 20 -10.99 10.04 9.32
N PRO A 21 -12.30 9.81 9.53
CA PRO A 21 -13.10 8.99 8.63
C PRO A 21 -13.30 9.70 7.28
N LEU A 22 -12.99 9.04 6.18
CA LEU A 22 -13.21 9.52 4.81
C LEU A 22 -14.49 8.92 4.17
N THR A 23 -15.37 8.36 4.99
CA THR A 23 -16.56 7.61 4.55
C THR A 23 -17.58 8.45 3.76
N HIS A 24 -17.61 9.78 3.96
CA HIS A 24 -18.47 10.68 3.19
C HIS A 24 -18.01 10.89 1.74
N HIS A 25 -16.86 10.39 1.37
CA HIS A 25 -16.34 10.37 0.00
C HIS A 25 -16.56 9.01 -0.69
N TRP A 26 -17.67 8.35 -0.41
CA TRP A 26 -17.97 6.97 -0.83
C TRP A 26 -17.83 6.73 -2.34
N VAL A 27 -18.25 7.68 -3.20
CA VAL A 27 -18.09 7.57 -4.66
C VAL A 27 -16.63 7.47 -5.08
N THR A 28 -15.75 8.24 -4.41
CA THR A 28 -14.31 8.21 -4.65
C THR A 28 -13.71 6.90 -4.16
N ILE A 29 -14.15 6.44 -3.00
CA ILE A 29 -13.69 5.17 -2.41
C ILE A 29 -14.11 3.98 -3.30
N GLU A 30 -15.33 3.97 -3.84
CA GLU A 30 -15.79 2.94 -4.76
C GLU A 30 -14.97 2.88 -6.05
N LYS A 31 -14.56 4.05 -6.59
CA LYS A 31 -13.64 4.10 -7.74
C LYS A 31 -12.27 3.50 -7.40
N ILE A 32 -11.75 3.76 -6.21
CA ILE A 32 -10.50 3.17 -5.74
C ILE A 32 -10.66 1.65 -5.61
N ASP A 33 -11.69 1.19 -4.91
CA ASP A 33 -11.96 -0.24 -4.66
C ASP A 33 -12.06 -1.03 -5.96
N SER A 34 -12.80 -0.49 -6.94
CA SER A 34 -12.94 -1.11 -8.27
C SER A 34 -11.63 -1.19 -9.07
N SER A 35 -10.63 -0.37 -8.70
CA SER A 35 -9.32 -0.33 -9.34
C SER A 35 -8.27 -1.18 -8.62
N LEU A 36 -8.61 -1.76 -7.45
CA LEU A 36 -7.67 -2.52 -6.63
C LEU A 36 -7.80 -4.02 -6.85
N LEU A 37 -6.65 -4.69 -6.91
CA LEU A 37 -6.53 -6.14 -6.84
C LEU A 37 -5.62 -6.52 -5.68
N ALA A 38 -6.09 -7.37 -4.78
CA ALA A 38 -5.30 -7.93 -3.70
C ALA A 38 -4.84 -9.34 -4.07
N PHE A 39 -3.54 -9.58 -4.02
CA PHE A 39 -2.94 -10.87 -4.29
C PHE A 39 -2.42 -11.52 -3.02
N TYR A 40 -2.80 -12.77 -2.81
CA TYR A 40 -2.22 -13.60 -1.76
C TYR A 40 -0.91 -14.21 -2.25
N THR A 41 0.21 -13.83 -1.63
CA THR A 41 1.54 -14.29 -2.05
C THR A 41 1.96 -15.63 -1.44
N GLY A 42 1.24 -16.12 -0.43
CA GLY A 42 1.60 -17.34 0.30
C GLY A 42 2.83 -17.23 1.22
N ILE A 43 3.58 -16.13 1.16
CA ILE A 43 4.80 -15.93 1.97
C ILE A 43 4.43 -15.42 3.36
N THR A 44 5.02 -16.03 4.38
CA THR A 44 4.92 -15.57 5.77
C THR A 44 6.31 -15.32 6.32
N ARG A 45 6.58 -14.08 6.76
CA ARG A 45 7.81 -13.72 7.46
C ARG A 45 7.47 -13.11 8.82
N PRO A 46 8.34 -13.27 9.84
CA PRO A 46 8.14 -12.65 11.13
C PRO A 46 8.13 -11.13 11.02
N ALA A 47 6.98 -10.50 11.23
CA ALA A 47 6.85 -9.05 11.14
C ALA A 47 7.76 -8.32 12.16
N ALA A 48 7.97 -8.92 13.33
CA ALA A 48 8.81 -8.36 14.39
C ALA A 48 10.26 -8.11 13.92
N ALA A 49 10.86 -9.04 13.17
CA ALA A 49 12.22 -8.89 12.67
C ALA A 49 12.32 -7.72 11.67
N ILE A 50 11.35 -7.61 10.75
CA ILE A 50 11.32 -6.52 9.77
C ILE A 50 11.12 -5.17 10.46
N LEU A 51 10.23 -5.09 11.45
CA LEU A 51 10.00 -3.86 12.21
C LEU A 51 11.22 -3.46 13.04
N ALA A 52 11.94 -4.41 13.64
CA ALA A 52 13.18 -4.15 14.36
C ALA A 52 14.26 -3.59 13.43
N GLU A 53 14.43 -4.18 12.23
CA GLU A 53 15.36 -3.68 11.20
C GLU A 53 14.97 -2.26 10.74
N GLN A 54 13.68 -2.00 10.49
CA GLN A 54 13.20 -0.67 10.13
C GLN A 54 13.52 0.36 11.23
N LYS A 55 13.28 0.00 12.50
CA LYS A 55 13.58 0.87 13.64
C LYS A 55 15.08 1.22 13.70
N SER A 56 15.95 0.22 13.64
CA SER A 56 17.41 0.42 13.63
C SER A 56 17.84 1.32 12.46
N ASN A 57 17.34 1.04 11.25
CA ASN A 57 17.65 1.86 10.08
C ASN A 57 17.18 3.32 10.21
N LEU A 58 16.03 3.56 10.85
CA LEU A 58 15.53 4.91 11.10
C LEU A 58 16.39 5.66 12.12
N GLU A 59 16.97 4.98 13.09
CA GLU A 59 17.88 5.56 14.08
C GLU A 59 19.26 5.89 13.46
N GLU A 60 19.79 5.01 12.60
CA GLU A 60 21.17 5.06 12.12
C GLU A 60 21.32 5.73 10.75
N ARG A 61 20.31 5.64 9.87
CA ARG A 61 20.43 6.03 8.47
C ARG A 61 19.57 7.24 8.13
N LYS A 62 20.21 8.36 7.74
CA LYS A 62 19.49 9.55 7.26
C LYS A 62 18.56 9.22 6.09
N GLY A 63 19.00 8.42 5.13
CA GLY A 63 18.19 8.04 3.96
C GLY A 63 16.89 7.34 4.35
N ALA A 64 16.88 6.48 5.38
CA ALA A 64 15.65 5.85 5.87
C ALA A 64 14.67 6.89 6.47
N ARG A 65 15.19 7.89 7.22
CA ARG A 65 14.35 8.99 7.74
C ARG A 65 13.78 9.86 6.62
N ASP A 66 14.58 10.16 5.60
CA ASP A 66 14.14 10.94 4.44
C ASP A 66 13.05 10.16 3.65
N ALA A 67 13.23 8.85 3.45
CA ALA A 67 12.25 7.98 2.82
C ALA A 67 10.92 7.96 3.61
N LEU A 68 10.99 7.81 4.94
CA LEU A 68 9.79 7.85 5.79
C LEU A 68 9.08 9.21 5.70
N GLY A 69 9.82 10.31 5.73
CA GLY A 69 9.25 11.66 5.57
C GLY A 69 8.56 11.86 4.21
N ARG A 70 9.10 11.26 3.13
CA ARG A 70 8.43 11.25 1.81
C ARG A 70 7.14 10.42 1.85
N MET A 71 7.15 9.24 2.49
CA MET A 71 5.96 8.41 2.62
C MET A 71 4.83 9.12 3.38
N VAL A 72 5.15 9.89 4.43
CA VAL A 72 4.17 10.72 5.16
C VAL A 72 3.53 11.74 4.22
N ARG A 73 4.34 12.49 3.46
CA ARG A 73 3.81 13.47 2.48
C ARG A 73 2.93 12.83 1.41
N LEU A 74 3.30 11.64 0.92
CA LEU A 74 2.47 10.88 -0.03
C LEU A 74 1.12 10.49 0.57
N ALA A 75 1.08 10.10 1.84
CA ALA A 75 -0.18 9.78 2.52
C ALA A 75 -1.08 11.03 2.68
N GLU A 76 -0.50 12.18 2.99
CA GLU A 76 -1.22 13.47 3.06
C GLU A 76 -1.75 13.91 1.69
N THR A 77 -0.94 13.77 0.64
CA THR A 77 -1.36 14.05 -0.74
C THR A 77 -2.53 13.15 -1.12
N LEU A 78 -2.42 11.85 -0.86
CA LEU A 78 -3.48 10.89 -1.17
C LEU A 78 -4.78 11.21 -0.43
N ARG A 79 -4.69 11.57 0.86
CA ARG A 79 -5.86 12.02 1.64
C ARG A 79 -6.53 13.23 0.99
N ASN A 80 -5.75 14.24 0.57
CA ASN A 80 -6.28 15.43 -0.08
C ASN A 80 -6.91 15.13 -1.45
N ASP A 81 -6.29 14.25 -2.24
CA ASP A 81 -6.83 13.79 -3.52
C ASP A 81 -8.17 13.08 -3.35
N ILE A 82 -8.29 12.19 -2.35
CA ILE A 82 -9.55 11.49 -2.04
C ILE A 82 -10.65 12.49 -1.66
N VAL A 83 -10.34 13.46 -0.80
CA VAL A 83 -11.28 14.52 -0.41
C VAL A 83 -11.72 15.36 -1.60
N ALA A 84 -10.82 15.62 -2.55
CA ALA A 84 -11.11 16.33 -3.79
C ALA A 84 -11.82 15.48 -4.87
N GLY A 85 -12.01 14.17 -4.62
CA GLY A 85 -12.61 13.24 -5.60
C GLY A 85 -11.67 12.81 -6.71
N ASN A 86 -10.37 13.10 -6.59
CA ASN A 86 -9.34 12.75 -7.56
C ASN A 86 -8.72 11.38 -7.20
N VAL A 87 -8.79 10.43 -8.13
CA VAL A 87 -8.19 9.09 -7.97
C VAL A 87 -7.09 8.81 -8.99
N SER A 88 -6.75 9.75 -9.85
CA SER A 88 -5.81 9.54 -10.96
C SER A 88 -4.39 9.23 -10.47
N SER A 89 -3.95 9.87 -9.39
CA SER A 89 -2.62 9.72 -8.79
C SER A 89 -2.49 8.50 -7.87
N PHE A 90 -3.60 7.81 -7.55
CA PHE A 90 -3.64 6.78 -6.53
C PHE A 90 -2.62 5.65 -6.78
N GLY A 91 -2.57 5.12 -8.01
CA GLY A 91 -1.66 4.05 -8.38
C GLY A 91 -0.19 4.47 -8.32
N GLU A 92 0.13 5.68 -8.77
CA GLU A 92 1.49 6.23 -8.73
C GLU A 92 1.96 6.48 -7.29
N ILE A 93 1.09 7.01 -6.44
CA ILE A 93 1.37 7.19 -5.01
C ILE A 93 1.62 5.84 -4.33
N LEU A 94 0.84 4.80 -4.65
CA LEU A 94 1.09 3.46 -4.14
C LEU A 94 2.45 2.93 -4.62
N HIS A 95 2.81 3.13 -5.89
CA HIS A 95 4.10 2.73 -6.45
C HIS A 95 5.24 3.40 -5.68
N GLU A 96 5.26 4.74 -5.62
CA GLU A 96 6.31 5.48 -4.95
C GLU A 96 6.42 5.11 -3.46
N SER A 97 5.29 5.03 -2.75
CA SER A 97 5.25 4.58 -1.36
C SER A 97 5.79 3.16 -1.19
N GLY A 98 5.53 2.27 -2.16
CA GLY A 98 6.05 0.90 -2.17
C GLY A 98 7.57 0.87 -2.35
N MET A 99 8.12 1.68 -3.26
CA MET A 99 9.57 1.79 -3.47
C MET A 99 10.28 2.35 -2.23
N LEU A 100 9.78 3.46 -1.69
CA LEU A 100 10.33 4.05 -0.45
C LEU A 100 10.30 3.07 0.73
N LYS A 101 9.25 2.28 0.84
CA LYS A 101 9.15 1.28 1.90
C LYS A 101 10.24 0.21 1.81
N ARG A 102 10.69 -0.17 0.61
CA ARG A 102 11.81 -1.10 0.40
C ARG A 102 13.13 -0.52 0.91
N GLU A 103 13.30 0.81 0.89
CA GLU A 103 14.48 1.49 1.41
C GLU A 103 14.59 1.43 2.94
N LEU A 104 13.46 1.20 3.65
CA LEU A 104 13.43 1.16 5.11
C LEU A 104 14.05 -0.11 5.70
N ALA A 105 13.93 -1.26 5.02
CA ALA A 105 14.54 -2.53 5.44
C ALA A 105 14.60 -3.52 4.28
N ALA A 106 15.68 -4.30 4.23
CA ALA A 106 15.87 -5.32 3.19
C ALA A 106 14.80 -6.42 3.22
N GLY A 107 14.25 -6.72 4.41
CA GLY A 107 13.20 -7.72 4.61
C GLY A 107 11.82 -7.33 4.11
N VAL A 108 11.60 -6.10 3.63
CA VAL A 108 10.30 -5.64 3.14
C VAL A 108 9.85 -6.36 1.88
N SER A 109 10.78 -6.67 0.96
CA SER A 109 10.49 -7.39 -0.27
C SER A 109 11.36 -8.64 -0.45
N SER A 110 11.19 -9.34 -1.55
CA SER A 110 12.00 -10.48 -1.98
C SER A 110 11.95 -10.58 -3.50
N ASN A 111 12.91 -11.27 -4.11
CA ASN A 111 12.96 -11.46 -5.57
C ASN A 111 11.65 -12.02 -6.12
N PHE A 112 11.00 -12.93 -5.40
CA PHE A 112 9.70 -13.48 -5.80
C PHE A 112 8.58 -12.42 -5.80
N ILE A 113 8.53 -11.57 -4.77
CA ILE A 113 7.55 -10.49 -4.68
C ILE A 113 7.83 -9.43 -5.75
N ASP A 114 9.10 -9.16 -6.00
CA ASP A 114 9.52 -8.19 -7.03
C ASP A 114 9.14 -8.69 -8.44
N ASP A 115 9.37 -9.98 -8.74
CA ASP A 115 8.93 -10.59 -10.00
C ASP A 115 7.40 -10.53 -10.17
N LEU A 116 6.63 -10.84 -9.12
CA LEU A 116 5.16 -10.70 -9.17
C LEU A 116 4.73 -9.26 -9.41
N TYR A 117 5.41 -8.31 -8.77
CA TYR A 117 5.13 -6.89 -8.96
C TYR A 117 5.43 -6.45 -10.39
N ASP A 118 6.58 -6.84 -10.94
CA ASP A 118 7.00 -6.48 -12.30
C ASP A 118 6.05 -7.09 -13.35
N ARG A 119 5.57 -8.32 -13.14
CA ARG A 119 4.51 -8.91 -13.97
C ARG A 119 3.22 -8.10 -13.92
N GLY A 120 2.81 -7.65 -12.74
CA GLY A 120 1.64 -6.78 -12.59
C GLY A 120 1.82 -5.47 -13.36
N ARG A 121 3.00 -4.84 -13.28
CA ARG A 121 3.34 -3.63 -14.03
C ARG A 121 3.32 -3.89 -15.55
N ALA A 122 3.90 -4.97 -16.00
CA ALA A 122 3.89 -5.38 -17.42
C ALA A 122 2.48 -5.66 -17.96
N ALA A 123 1.57 -6.11 -17.09
CA ALA A 123 0.16 -6.32 -17.40
C ALA A 123 -0.70 -5.05 -17.32
N GLY A 124 -0.10 -3.87 -17.08
CA GLY A 124 -0.78 -2.57 -17.10
C GLY A 124 -1.16 -2.00 -15.73
N ALA A 125 -0.67 -2.59 -14.64
CA ALA A 125 -0.86 -1.97 -13.33
C ALA A 125 -0.08 -0.65 -13.22
N VAL A 126 -0.75 0.40 -12.71
CA VAL A 126 -0.15 1.73 -12.51
C VAL A 126 0.77 1.73 -11.28
N GLY A 127 0.48 0.90 -10.28
CA GLY A 127 1.29 0.80 -9.08
C GLY A 127 0.77 -0.24 -8.10
N GLY A 128 1.45 -0.33 -6.97
CA GLY A 128 1.05 -1.25 -5.91
C GLY A 128 2.04 -1.27 -4.75
N LYS A 129 1.66 -1.92 -3.67
CA LYS A 129 2.53 -2.06 -2.49
C LYS A 129 2.21 -3.31 -1.69
N ILE A 130 3.19 -3.77 -0.92
CA ILE A 130 3.01 -4.85 0.05
C ILE A 130 2.28 -4.28 1.28
N LEU A 131 1.24 -4.99 1.72
CA LEU A 131 0.48 -4.61 2.90
C LEU A 131 1.18 -5.02 4.20
N GLY A 132 0.97 -4.25 5.25
CA GLY A 132 1.52 -4.49 6.59
C GLY A 132 3.00 -4.15 6.71
N ALA A 133 3.75 -4.82 7.59
CA ALA A 133 5.16 -4.57 7.87
C ALA A 133 6.11 -4.93 6.71
N GLY A 134 5.63 -5.60 5.68
CA GLY A 134 6.44 -6.28 4.66
C GLY A 134 6.54 -7.78 4.97
N GLY A 135 6.83 -8.58 3.95
CA GLY A 135 6.93 -10.04 4.12
C GLY A 135 5.61 -10.74 4.48
N ARG A 136 4.47 -10.07 4.38
CA ARG A 136 3.15 -10.65 4.60
C ARG A 136 2.51 -11.11 3.29
N ARG A 137 1.46 -11.91 3.47
CA ARG A 137 0.78 -12.71 2.43
C ARG A 137 0.07 -11.91 1.34
N PHE A 138 -0.06 -10.57 1.46
CA PHE A 138 -0.84 -9.77 0.53
C PHE A 138 -0.02 -8.64 -0.11
N SER A 139 -0.16 -8.53 -1.42
CA SER A 139 0.22 -7.34 -2.20
C SER A 139 -1.04 -6.75 -2.82
N VAL A 140 -1.17 -5.44 -2.80
CA VAL A 140 -2.22 -4.73 -3.53
C VAL A 140 -1.60 -4.11 -4.78
N ILE A 141 -2.25 -4.31 -5.91
CA ILE A 141 -1.91 -3.71 -7.20
C ILE A 141 -3.09 -2.86 -7.64
N CYS A 142 -2.82 -1.64 -8.09
CA CYS A 142 -3.81 -0.72 -8.65
C CYS A 142 -3.71 -0.72 -10.16
N GLY A 143 -4.82 -0.98 -10.85
CA GLY A 143 -4.97 -0.76 -12.27
C GLY A 143 -5.21 0.71 -12.61
N ALA A 144 -5.26 1.06 -13.91
CA ALA A 144 -5.70 2.38 -14.33
C ALA A 144 -7.17 2.62 -13.95
N PRO A 145 -7.55 3.85 -13.54
CA PRO A 145 -8.94 4.17 -13.25
C PRO A 145 -9.85 3.83 -14.44
N GLY A 146 -10.86 2.98 -14.21
CA GLY A 146 -11.80 2.55 -15.26
C GLY A 146 -11.33 1.41 -16.15
N ALA A 147 -10.10 0.92 -15.98
CA ALA A 147 -9.71 -0.35 -16.58
C ALA A 147 -10.41 -1.49 -15.82
N PRO A 148 -11.16 -2.38 -16.51
CA PRO A 148 -11.72 -3.53 -15.82
C PRO A 148 -10.58 -4.34 -15.23
N CYS A 149 -10.70 -4.75 -13.96
CA CYS A 149 -9.79 -5.71 -13.30
C CYS A 149 -9.89 -7.09 -13.95
N GLY A 150 -9.88 -7.12 -15.30
CA GLY A 150 -10.07 -8.28 -16.13
C GLY A 150 -8.74 -8.91 -16.52
N HIS A 151 -8.54 -10.15 -16.07
CA HIS A 151 -7.57 -11.08 -16.63
C HIS A 151 -6.10 -10.76 -16.44
N TYR A 152 -5.65 -10.59 -15.22
CA TYR A 152 -4.26 -10.96 -14.90
C TYR A 152 -4.18 -12.49 -14.93
N GLY A 153 -4.01 -13.04 -16.16
CA GLY A 153 -3.99 -14.47 -16.40
C GLY A 153 -2.82 -15.11 -15.69
N GLY A 154 -3.11 -16.10 -14.86
CA GLY A 154 -2.18 -17.16 -14.55
C GLY A 154 -1.55 -17.23 -13.18
N THR A 155 -2.21 -16.74 -12.12
CA THR A 155 -1.87 -17.19 -10.75
C THR A 155 -3.16 -17.56 -10.02
N SER A 156 -3.30 -18.84 -9.68
CA SER A 156 -4.41 -19.36 -8.89
C SER A 156 -4.49 -18.67 -7.54
N GLY A 157 -5.54 -17.88 -7.33
CA GLY A 157 -5.83 -17.26 -6.04
C GLY A 157 -6.11 -15.76 -6.08
N VAL A 158 -7.05 -15.32 -6.92
CA VAL A 158 -7.55 -13.94 -6.89
C VAL A 158 -8.83 -13.90 -6.05
N ALA A 159 -8.74 -13.34 -4.86
CA ALA A 159 -9.94 -12.87 -4.15
C ALA A 159 -10.21 -11.42 -4.55
N ARG A 160 -11.40 -11.14 -5.07
CA ARG A 160 -11.89 -9.76 -5.27
C ARG A 160 -12.18 -9.14 -3.91
N GLY A 161 -12.00 -7.82 -3.76
CA GLY A 161 -12.11 -7.11 -2.48
C GLY A 161 -13.46 -7.25 -1.74
N ALA A 162 -14.47 -7.88 -2.32
CA ALA A 162 -15.76 -8.17 -1.69
C ALA A 162 -15.73 -9.42 -0.76
N ASP A 163 -14.69 -10.25 -0.83
CA ASP A 163 -14.61 -11.53 -0.09
C ASP A 163 -13.63 -11.52 1.09
N VAL A 164 -13.08 -10.36 1.46
CA VAL A 164 -12.17 -10.23 2.59
C VAL A 164 -12.92 -9.57 3.75
N VAL A 165 -13.48 -10.40 4.61
CA VAL A 165 -13.97 -10.01 5.94
C VAL A 165 -12.80 -9.97 6.93
#